data_6ca246625be7a05f40c271cec9ee4f13
#
_entry.id   6ca246625be7a05f40c271cec9ee4f13
#
_cell.length_a   1.000
_cell.length_b   1.000
_cell.length_c   1.000
_cell.angle_alpha   90.00
_cell.angle_beta   90.00
_cell.angle_gamma   90.00
#
_symmetry.space_group_name_H-M   'P 1'
#
loop_
_entity.id
_entity.type
_entity.pdbx_description
1 polymer ?
#
loop_
_entity_poly.entity_id
_entity_poly.type
_entity_poly.pdbx_seq_one_letter_code
_entity_poly.pdbx_strand_id
1 'polypeptide(L)'
;MAAPFDIVFALFPRITQLDFTGPYEVLTRLPGARCVLASVEGGELEVDSVMRFSGLRRLDSVDECDLLCVPGGFGTVAAVEDQAYLAALRRLGAKARYITSVCTGSLLLAAAGLLKGKRAACHWAWRDKLADFGVAQDPARVVRDGIIFTGGGVTAGIDMALEVMAEIGGRDLAETVQLAIEYAPAPPFDSGRPELAREPVLRAARARLDSVRAERDAAFARAVAALDAA
;
A
#
# COMPACT_ATOMS: atom_id res chain seq x y z
N MET A 1 -13.48 23.04 -15.50
CA MET A 1 -12.80 21.71 -15.40
C MET A 1 -12.12 21.68 -14.03
N ALA A 2 -12.13 20.53 -13.32
CA ALA A 2 -11.38 20.37 -12.07
C ALA A 2 -9.88 20.55 -12.34
N ALA A 3 -9.12 21.07 -11.35
CA ALA A 3 -7.68 21.14 -11.45
C ALA A 3 -7.10 19.72 -11.56
N PRO A 4 -5.99 19.53 -12.31
CA PRO A 4 -5.30 18.23 -12.36
C PRO A 4 -4.89 17.78 -10.96
N PHE A 5 -5.02 16.46 -10.70
CA PHE A 5 -4.61 15.81 -9.46
C PHE A 5 -3.82 14.55 -9.80
N ASP A 6 -2.53 14.60 -9.57
CA ASP A 6 -1.60 13.55 -9.98
C ASP A 6 -1.49 12.44 -8.92
N ILE A 7 -1.84 11.23 -9.31
CA ILE A 7 -1.81 10.04 -8.46
C ILE A 7 -0.73 9.09 -8.99
N VAL A 8 0.29 8.83 -8.21
CA VAL A 8 1.35 7.88 -8.54
C VAL A 8 1.16 6.58 -7.78
N PHE A 9 0.98 5.49 -8.51
CA PHE A 9 1.05 4.14 -7.98
C PHE A 9 2.48 3.63 -8.18
N ALA A 10 3.24 3.56 -7.08
CA ALA A 10 4.61 3.06 -7.09
C ALA A 10 4.60 1.54 -6.97
N LEU A 11 4.75 0.86 -8.09
CA LEU A 11 4.65 -0.60 -8.22
C LEU A 11 6.02 -1.25 -8.18
N PHE A 12 6.07 -2.52 -7.78
CA PHE A 12 7.28 -3.35 -7.73
C PHE A 12 6.94 -4.81 -8.08
N PRO A 13 7.89 -5.65 -8.49
CA PRO A 13 7.62 -7.05 -8.85
C PRO A 13 6.98 -7.85 -7.72
N ARG A 14 6.07 -8.76 -8.05
CA ARG A 14 5.34 -9.63 -7.13
C ARG A 14 4.46 -8.88 -6.12
N ILE A 15 3.89 -7.75 -6.53
CA ILE A 15 2.80 -7.11 -5.78
C ILE A 15 1.59 -8.02 -5.75
N THR A 16 0.77 -7.93 -4.71
CA THR A 16 -0.59 -8.45 -4.71
C THR A 16 -1.45 -7.51 -5.55
N GLN A 17 -1.95 -7.98 -6.69
CA GLN A 17 -2.58 -7.12 -7.68
C GLN A 17 -3.74 -6.28 -7.13
N LEU A 18 -4.57 -6.85 -6.22
CA LEU A 18 -5.72 -6.15 -5.66
C LEU A 18 -5.32 -4.99 -4.72
N ASP A 19 -4.11 -5.04 -4.12
CA ASP A 19 -3.56 -3.94 -3.33
C ASP A 19 -3.38 -2.66 -4.16
N PHE A 20 -3.19 -2.83 -5.47
CA PHE A 20 -3.12 -1.75 -6.45
C PHE A 20 -4.47 -1.53 -7.14
N THR A 21 -5.08 -2.57 -7.73
CA THR A 21 -6.28 -2.41 -8.57
C THR A 21 -7.52 -1.99 -7.77
N GLY A 22 -7.60 -2.36 -6.48
CA GLY A 22 -8.68 -1.91 -5.59
C GLY A 22 -8.70 -0.39 -5.40
N PRO A 23 -7.63 0.23 -4.86
CA PRO A 23 -7.56 1.69 -4.78
C PRO A 23 -7.60 2.39 -6.14
N TYR A 24 -6.99 1.80 -7.17
CA TYR A 24 -7.01 2.34 -8.54
C TYR A 24 -8.45 2.51 -9.04
N GLU A 25 -9.29 1.48 -8.88
CA GLU A 25 -10.70 1.48 -9.31
C GLU A 25 -11.50 2.63 -8.67
N VAL A 26 -11.18 3.00 -7.44
CA VAL A 26 -11.81 4.12 -6.72
C VAL A 26 -11.18 5.46 -7.14
N LEU A 27 -9.86 5.59 -7.02
CA LEU A 27 -9.17 6.87 -7.13
C LEU A 27 -9.17 7.45 -8.55
N THR A 28 -9.26 6.60 -9.59
CA THR A 28 -9.41 7.07 -10.99
C THR A 28 -10.70 7.85 -11.23
N ARG A 29 -11.68 7.75 -10.35
CA ARG A 29 -12.95 8.47 -10.43
C ARG A 29 -12.92 9.85 -9.75
N LEU A 30 -11.81 10.21 -9.12
CA LEU A 30 -11.64 11.55 -8.59
C LEU A 30 -11.62 12.57 -9.75
N PRO A 31 -12.43 13.64 -9.72
CA PRO A 31 -12.43 14.65 -10.76
C PRO A 31 -11.05 15.29 -10.95
N GLY A 32 -10.53 15.24 -12.17
CA GLY A 32 -9.18 15.73 -12.49
C GLY A 32 -8.05 14.73 -12.24
N ALA A 33 -8.33 13.51 -11.77
CA ALA A 33 -7.30 12.49 -11.54
C ALA A 33 -6.51 12.16 -12.80
N ARG A 34 -5.19 12.16 -12.67
CA ARG A 34 -4.23 11.66 -13.65
C ARG A 34 -3.39 10.57 -13.00
N CYS A 35 -3.73 9.33 -13.29
CA CYS A 35 -3.05 8.19 -12.68
C CYS A 35 -1.80 7.81 -13.46
N VAL A 36 -0.69 7.67 -12.76
CA VAL A 36 0.59 7.22 -13.28
C VAL A 36 0.94 5.90 -12.60
N LEU A 37 1.11 4.84 -13.39
CA LEU A 37 1.67 3.58 -12.94
C LEU A 37 3.16 3.61 -13.17
N ALA A 38 3.97 3.41 -12.13
CA ALA A 38 5.41 3.52 -12.26
C ALA A 38 6.12 2.43 -11.45
N SER A 39 7.25 1.95 -11.97
CA SER A 39 8.19 1.05 -11.31
C SER A 39 9.62 1.51 -11.54
N VAL A 40 10.60 0.92 -10.86
CA VAL A 40 12.01 1.28 -11.05
C VAL A 40 12.39 1.15 -12.52
N GLU A 41 12.06 0.02 -13.15
CA GLU A 41 12.44 -0.26 -14.53
C GLU A 41 11.45 0.29 -15.57
N GLY A 42 10.21 0.56 -15.20
CA GLY A 42 9.14 0.87 -16.16
C GLY A 42 8.74 -0.34 -17.00
N GLY A 43 8.00 -0.10 -18.11
CA GLY A 43 7.67 -1.13 -19.09
C GLY A 43 6.66 -2.15 -18.59
N GLU A 44 7.07 -3.40 -18.43
CA GLU A 44 6.24 -4.50 -17.94
C GLU A 44 6.57 -4.86 -16.49
N LEU A 45 5.55 -5.29 -15.75
CA LEU A 45 5.68 -5.72 -14.36
C LEU A 45 4.93 -7.03 -14.14
N GLU A 46 5.63 -8.05 -13.66
CA GLU A 46 5.03 -9.30 -13.20
C GLU A 46 4.52 -9.15 -11.76
N VAL A 47 3.28 -9.56 -11.51
CA VAL A 47 2.67 -9.56 -10.19
C VAL A 47 2.80 -10.93 -9.51
N ASP A 48 2.13 -11.15 -8.39
CA ASP A 48 2.18 -12.39 -7.60
C ASP A 48 1.47 -13.60 -8.26
N SER A 49 1.02 -13.45 -9.50
CA SER A 49 0.33 -14.47 -10.29
C SER A 49 0.86 -14.46 -11.73
N VAL A 50 0.13 -15.10 -12.65
CA VAL A 50 0.44 -15.08 -14.09
C VAL A 50 0.14 -13.75 -14.78
N MET A 51 -0.42 -12.78 -14.06
CA MET A 51 -0.77 -11.47 -14.62
C MET A 51 0.48 -10.60 -14.79
N ARG A 52 0.44 -9.75 -15.81
CA ARG A 52 1.43 -8.70 -16.04
C ARG A 52 0.72 -7.38 -16.29
N PHE A 53 1.29 -6.31 -15.74
CA PHE A 53 0.93 -4.94 -16.10
C PHE A 53 1.95 -4.42 -17.11
N SER A 54 1.50 -3.64 -18.08
CA SER A 54 2.35 -3.04 -19.11
C SER A 54 2.15 -1.52 -19.18
N GLY A 55 3.09 -0.84 -19.84
CA GLY A 55 2.99 0.60 -20.01
C GLY A 55 3.36 1.40 -18.74
N LEU A 56 4.10 0.81 -17.80
CA LEU A 56 4.55 1.52 -16.60
C LEU A 56 5.61 2.55 -17.00
N ARG A 57 5.54 3.72 -16.35
CA ARG A 57 6.62 4.71 -16.40
C ARG A 57 7.78 4.30 -15.48
N ARG A 58 8.97 4.80 -15.75
CA ARG A 58 10.07 4.70 -14.79
C ARG A 58 9.83 5.67 -13.63
N LEU A 59 10.06 5.22 -12.38
CA LEU A 59 9.89 6.06 -11.18
C LEU A 59 10.83 7.27 -11.18
N ASP A 60 12.02 7.16 -11.76
CA ASP A 60 12.97 8.26 -11.87
C ASP A 60 12.50 9.37 -12.84
N SER A 61 11.57 9.06 -13.76
CA SER A 61 10.97 10.01 -14.68
C SER A 61 9.71 10.73 -14.13
N VAL A 62 9.32 10.44 -12.89
CA VAL A 62 8.17 11.07 -12.22
C VAL A 62 8.70 12.04 -11.17
N ASP A 63 8.54 13.34 -11.37
CA ASP A 63 9.13 14.38 -10.51
C ASP A 63 8.36 14.66 -9.23
N GLU A 64 7.02 14.56 -9.29
CA GLU A 64 6.12 14.89 -8.18
C GLU A 64 4.75 14.19 -8.35
N CYS A 65 3.96 14.18 -7.28
CA CYS A 65 2.56 13.77 -7.28
C CYS A 65 1.79 14.45 -6.16
N ASP A 66 0.47 14.56 -6.31
CA ASP A 66 -0.43 14.96 -5.23
C ASP A 66 -0.67 13.81 -4.26
N LEU A 67 -0.77 12.57 -4.78
CA LEU A 67 -0.99 11.37 -4.01
C LEU A 67 -0.01 10.27 -4.42
N LEU A 68 0.73 9.74 -3.45
CA LEU A 68 1.56 8.56 -3.58
C LEU A 68 0.81 7.33 -3.03
N CYS A 69 0.65 6.28 -3.83
CA CYS A 69 0.05 5.02 -3.41
C CYS A 69 1.03 3.86 -3.54
N VAL A 70 1.28 3.14 -2.44
CA VAL A 70 2.23 2.04 -2.37
C VAL A 70 1.48 0.75 -2.01
N PRO A 71 1.33 -0.21 -2.94
CA PRO A 71 0.73 -1.51 -2.67
C PRO A 71 1.67 -2.40 -1.86
N GLY A 72 1.16 -3.54 -1.39
CA GLY A 72 1.95 -4.60 -0.79
C GLY A 72 2.02 -5.86 -1.65
N GLY A 73 2.47 -6.93 -1.04
CA GLY A 73 2.64 -8.24 -1.67
C GLY A 73 3.89 -8.95 -1.18
N PHE A 74 4.10 -10.18 -1.62
CA PHE A 74 5.31 -10.94 -1.26
C PHE A 74 6.60 -10.31 -1.79
N GLY A 75 6.53 -9.51 -2.86
CA GLY A 75 7.65 -8.75 -3.39
C GLY A 75 8.19 -7.67 -2.45
N THR A 76 7.46 -7.31 -1.39
CA THR A 76 7.92 -6.38 -0.36
C THR A 76 9.27 -6.78 0.24
N VAL A 77 9.56 -8.11 0.34
CA VAL A 77 10.84 -8.62 0.86
C VAL A 77 12.03 -8.16 0.02
N ALA A 78 11.90 -8.17 -1.30
CA ALA A 78 12.95 -7.66 -2.18
C ALA A 78 12.92 -6.13 -2.29
N ALA A 79 11.72 -5.53 -2.38
CA ALA A 79 11.55 -4.09 -2.56
C ALA A 79 12.05 -3.27 -1.36
N VAL A 80 12.03 -3.84 -0.14
CA VAL A 80 12.54 -3.15 1.06
C VAL A 80 14.05 -2.94 1.05
N GLU A 81 14.78 -3.69 0.22
CA GLU A 81 16.23 -3.57 0.00
C GLU A 81 16.57 -2.82 -1.28
N ASP A 82 15.59 -2.53 -2.14
CA ASP A 82 15.80 -1.80 -3.40
C ASP A 82 15.97 -0.29 -3.09
N GLN A 83 17.22 0.15 -3.07
CA GLN A 83 17.57 1.54 -2.77
C GLN A 83 17.01 2.54 -3.80
N ALA A 84 16.92 2.14 -5.08
CA ALA A 84 16.34 2.99 -6.12
C ALA A 84 14.84 3.19 -5.88
N TYR A 85 14.12 2.11 -5.50
CA TYR A 85 12.71 2.16 -5.14
C TYR A 85 12.49 3.03 -3.89
N LEU A 86 13.22 2.79 -2.80
CA LEU A 86 13.08 3.55 -1.56
C LEU A 86 13.44 5.04 -1.74
N ALA A 87 14.46 5.35 -2.53
CA ALA A 87 14.81 6.74 -2.85
C ALA A 87 13.70 7.44 -3.65
N ALA A 88 13.06 6.74 -4.58
CA ALA A 88 11.90 7.27 -5.31
C ALA A 88 10.72 7.53 -4.38
N LEU A 89 10.41 6.61 -3.45
CA LEU A 89 9.36 6.82 -2.45
C LEU A 89 9.65 8.03 -1.57
N ARG A 90 10.88 8.19 -1.07
CA ARG A 90 11.30 9.38 -0.28
C ARG A 90 11.09 10.67 -1.07
N ARG A 91 11.56 10.70 -2.31
CA ARG A 91 11.47 11.88 -3.17
C ARG A 91 10.04 12.29 -3.48
N LEU A 92 9.19 11.33 -3.86
CA LEU A 92 7.78 11.57 -4.16
C LEU A 92 7.00 11.89 -2.89
N GLY A 93 7.20 11.14 -1.81
CA GLY A 93 6.51 11.34 -0.54
C GLY A 93 6.83 12.68 0.13
N ALA A 94 8.04 13.23 -0.08
CA ALA A 94 8.40 14.55 0.44
C ALA A 94 7.60 15.70 -0.19
N LYS A 95 7.03 15.50 -1.38
CA LYS A 95 6.24 16.50 -2.11
C LYS A 95 4.74 16.21 -2.13
N ALA A 96 4.35 14.95 -1.85
CA ALA A 96 2.97 14.51 -1.93
C ALA A 96 2.09 15.19 -0.87
N ARG A 97 0.89 15.58 -1.26
CA ARG A 97 -0.16 16.07 -0.37
C ARG A 97 -0.79 14.93 0.44
N TYR A 98 -0.79 13.72 -0.13
CA TYR A 98 -1.30 12.51 0.50
C TYR A 98 -0.35 11.33 0.24
N ILE A 99 -0.10 10.55 1.27
CA ILE A 99 0.71 9.33 1.20
C ILE A 99 -0.18 8.16 1.60
N THR A 100 -0.28 7.15 0.74
CA THR A 100 -1.15 6.01 0.99
C THR A 100 -0.43 4.69 0.80
N SER A 101 -0.85 3.67 1.53
CA SER A 101 -0.38 2.31 1.31
C SER A 101 -1.45 1.27 1.59
N VAL A 102 -1.29 0.10 1.03
CA VAL A 102 -2.14 -1.07 1.30
C VAL A 102 -1.27 -2.23 1.73
N CYS A 103 -1.76 -3.02 2.69
CA CYS A 103 -1.14 -4.29 3.09
C CYS A 103 0.31 -4.08 3.61
N THR A 104 1.29 -4.75 3.03
CA THR A 104 2.71 -4.61 3.38
C THR A 104 3.37 -3.37 2.77
N GLY A 105 2.67 -2.59 1.95
CA GLY A 105 3.17 -1.32 1.41
C GLY A 105 3.55 -0.30 2.48
N SER A 106 2.91 -0.35 3.66
CA SER A 106 3.29 0.48 4.81
C SER A 106 4.71 0.19 5.32
N LEU A 107 5.21 -1.04 5.17
CA LEU A 107 6.60 -1.38 5.51
C LEU A 107 7.60 -0.73 4.56
N LEU A 108 7.24 -0.57 3.28
CA LEU A 108 8.08 0.14 2.29
C LEU A 108 8.10 1.65 2.57
N LEU A 109 6.95 2.23 2.94
CA LEU A 109 6.91 3.62 3.40
C LEU A 109 7.72 3.81 4.69
N ALA A 110 7.68 2.84 5.60
CA ALA A 110 8.47 2.87 6.84
C ALA A 110 9.97 2.79 6.54
N ALA A 111 10.40 1.86 5.68
CA ALA A 111 11.78 1.74 5.23
C ALA A 111 12.28 2.97 4.46
N ALA A 112 11.38 3.66 3.75
CA ALA A 112 11.66 4.96 3.15
C ALA A 112 11.73 6.13 4.17
N GLY A 113 11.48 5.88 5.47
CA GLY A 113 11.50 6.91 6.51
C GLY A 113 10.24 7.79 6.57
N LEU A 114 9.24 7.53 5.73
CA LEU A 114 8.03 8.37 5.61
C LEU A 114 7.03 8.17 6.75
N LEU A 115 7.16 7.10 7.54
CA LEU A 115 6.26 6.78 8.64
C LEU A 115 6.89 6.90 10.03
N LYS A 116 8.12 7.41 10.17
CA LYS A 116 8.80 7.51 11.46
C LYS A 116 7.98 8.33 12.47
N GLY A 117 7.68 7.74 13.63
CA GLY A 117 6.86 8.35 14.69
C GLY A 117 5.37 8.44 14.36
N LYS A 118 4.92 7.82 13.27
CA LYS A 118 3.53 7.76 12.83
C LYS A 118 2.84 6.47 13.27
N ARG A 119 1.53 6.45 13.15
CA ARG A 119 0.67 5.29 13.35
C ARG A 119 0.25 4.75 11.99
N ALA A 120 0.29 3.43 11.80
CA ALA A 120 -0.05 2.82 10.51
C ALA A 120 -0.73 1.46 10.65
N ALA A 121 -1.64 1.16 9.70
CA ALA A 121 -2.11 -0.18 9.43
C ALA A 121 -1.13 -0.94 8.53
N CYS A 122 -1.16 -2.26 8.64
CA CYS A 122 -0.43 -3.19 7.78
C CYS A 122 -1.17 -4.51 7.72
N HIS A 123 -0.81 -5.39 6.78
CA HIS A 123 -1.31 -6.77 6.78
C HIS A 123 -1.02 -7.44 8.13
N TRP A 124 -2.03 -8.09 8.73
CA TRP A 124 -1.99 -8.61 10.10
C TRP A 124 -0.78 -9.51 10.41
N ALA A 125 -0.32 -10.30 9.44
CA ALA A 125 0.79 -11.23 9.63
C ALA A 125 2.18 -10.58 9.60
N TRP A 126 2.28 -9.31 9.20
CA TRP A 126 3.53 -8.57 9.06
C TRP A 126 3.52 -7.24 9.82
N ARG A 127 2.41 -6.92 10.46
CA ARG A 127 2.18 -5.63 11.13
C ARG A 127 3.16 -5.37 12.27
N ASP A 128 3.61 -6.42 12.97
CA ASP A 128 4.62 -6.34 14.02
C ASP A 128 5.93 -5.73 13.53
N LYS A 129 6.29 -5.91 12.26
CA LYS A 129 7.48 -5.34 11.65
C LYS A 129 7.49 -3.81 11.54
N LEU A 130 6.35 -3.15 11.66
CA LEU A 130 6.28 -1.68 11.71
C LEU A 130 7.05 -1.12 12.91
N ALA A 131 7.03 -1.82 14.03
CA ALA A 131 7.75 -1.39 15.24
C ALA A 131 9.26 -1.32 15.05
N ASP A 132 9.84 -2.19 14.21
CA ASP A 132 11.27 -2.22 13.91
C ASP A 132 11.72 -0.90 13.21
N PHE A 133 10.82 -0.18 12.56
CA PHE A 133 11.04 1.12 11.91
C PHE A 133 10.57 2.33 12.75
N GLY A 134 10.22 2.12 14.04
CA GLY A 134 9.72 3.19 14.91
C GLY A 134 8.30 3.68 14.55
N VAL A 135 7.48 2.81 13.95
CA VAL A 135 6.09 3.09 13.56
C VAL A 135 5.14 2.41 14.53
N ALA A 136 4.18 3.14 15.09
CA ALA A 136 3.15 2.57 15.94
C ALA A 136 2.15 1.76 15.10
N GLN A 137 2.09 0.45 15.37
CA GLN A 137 1.17 -0.44 14.67
C GLN A 137 -0.28 -0.26 15.16
N ASP A 138 -1.22 -0.24 14.23
CA ASP A 138 -2.65 -0.16 14.52
C ASP A 138 -3.41 -1.31 13.83
N PRO A 139 -4.27 -2.07 14.54
CA PRO A 139 -5.05 -3.16 13.96
C PRO A 139 -6.27 -2.69 13.17
N ALA A 140 -6.57 -1.40 13.12
CA ALA A 140 -7.69 -0.88 12.36
C ALA A 140 -7.56 -1.22 10.86
N ARG A 141 -8.70 -1.35 10.21
CA ARG A 141 -8.77 -1.68 8.77
C ARG A 141 -8.19 -0.56 7.91
N VAL A 142 -8.46 0.69 8.27
CA VAL A 142 -7.83 1.89 7.73
C VAL A 142 -7.31 2.74 8.88
N VAL A 143 -6.12 3.29 8.75
CA VAL A 143 -5.51 4.20 9.73
C VAL A 143 -5.14 5.49 9.02
N ARG A 144 -5.62 6.59 9.57
CA ARG A 144 -5.22 7.94 9.17
C ARG A 144 -4.29 8.54 10.22
N ASP A 145 -3.18 9.13 9.79
CA ASP A 145 -2.28 9.96 10.59
C ASP A 145 -1.84 11.18 9.78
N GLY A 146 -2.55 12.28 9.93
CA GLY A 146 -2.36 13.48 9.14
C GLY A 146 -2.68 13.26 7.65
N ILE A 147 -1.68 13.41 6.80
CA ILE A 147 -1.79 13.19 5.34
C ILE A 147 -1.58 11.72 4.92
N ILE A 148 -1.31 10.85 5.89
CA ILE A 148 -1.00 9.45 5.66
C ILE A 148 -2.26 8.61 5.88
N PHE A 149 -2.60 7.76 4.90
CA PHE A 149 -3.69 6.80 4.98
C PHE A 149 -3.16 5.41 4.67
N THR A 150 -3.33 4.46 5.58
CA THR A 150 -2.83 3.11 5.40
C THR A 150 -3.95 2.09 5.55
N GLY A 151 -4.13 1.25 4.53
CA GLY A 151 -5.05 0.11 4.57
C GLY A 151 -4.36 -1.14 5.08
N GLY A 152 -5.04 -1.94 5.88
CA GLY A 152 -4.53 -3.18 6.46
C GLY A 152 -4.31 -4.29 5.43
N GLY A 153 -5.14 -5.34 5.43
CA GLY A 153 -5.03 -6.43 4.44
C GLY A 153 -5.63 -6.03 3.08
N VAL A 154 -5.28 -6.77 2.08
CA VAL A 154 -5.55 -6.61 0.65
C VAL A 154 -6.80 -5.80 0.27
N THR A 155 -7.98 -6.25 0.75
CA THR A 155 -9.26 -5.61 0.44
C THR A 155 -9.48 -4.26 1.14
N ALA A 156 -8.68 -3.93 2.16
CA ALA A 156 -8.76 -2.65 2.85
C ALA A 156 -8.34 -1.46 1.97
N GLY A 157 -7.68 -1.74 0.84
CA GLY A 157 -7.32 -0.72 -0.14
C GLY A 157 -8.53 0.01 -0.73
N ILE A 158 -9.67 -0.66 -0.87
CA ILE A 158 -10.91 -0.05 -1.37
C ILE A 158 -11.47 0.91 -0.32
N ASP A 159 -11.57 0.47 0.95
CA ASP A 159 -12.07 1.33 2.04
C ASP A 159 -11.15 2.55 2.23
N MET A 160 -9.84 2.35 2.23
CA MET A 160 -8.84 3.40 2.34
C MET A 160 -8.99 4.42 1.19
N ALA A 161 -9.18 3.96 -0.03
CA ALA A 161 -9.35 4.84 -1.19
C ALA A 161 -10.64 5.66 -1.12
N LEU A 162 -11.74 5.10 -0.59
CA LEU A 162 -12.98 5.84 -0.34
C LEU A 162 -12.80 6.92 0.75
N GLU A 163 -12.05 6.62 1.83
CA GLU A 163 -11.72 7.63 2.86
C GLU A 163 -10.87 8.77 2.28
N VAL A 164 -9.86 8.44 1.47
CA VAL A 164 -9.02 9.43 0.77
C VAL A 164 -9.87 10.26 -0.20
N MET A 165 -10.78 9.64 -0.94
CA MET A 165 -11.70 10.34 -1.83
C MET A 165 -12.62 11.30 -1.08
N ALA A 166 -13.14 10.89 0.08
CA ALA A 166 -13.95 11.75 0.93
C ALA A 166 -13.15 12.95 1.47
N GLU A 167 -11.89 12.77 1.80
CA GLU A 167 -11.00 13.84 2.22
C GLU A 167 -10.72 14.87 1.11
N ILE A 168 -10.54 14.40 -0.13
CA ILE A 168 -10.15 15.25 -1.27
C ILE A 168 -11.38 15.89 -1.93
N GLY A 169 -12.40 15.11 -2.19
CA GLY A 169 -13.56 15.48 -2.99
C GLY A 169 -14.89 15.63 -2.22
N GLY A 170 -14.86 15.34 -0.91
CA GLY A 170 -16.02 15.37 -0.06
C GLY A 170 -16.78 14.04 0.00
N ARG A 171 -17.60 13.91 1.04
CA ARG A 171 -18.34 12.69 1.35
C ARG A 171 -19.28 12.26 0.21
N ASP A 172 -20.02 13.20 -0.36
CA ASP A 172 -21.01 12.90 -1.42
C ASP A 172 -20.37 12.27 -2.65
N LEU A 173 -19.15 12.71 -3.01
CA LEU A 173 -18.39 12.12 -4.09
C LEU A 173 -17.98 10.68 -3.75
N ALA A 174 -17.46 10.44 -2.55
CA ALA A 174 -17.04 9.12 -2.12
C ALA A 174 -18.23 8.14 -2.09
N GLU A 175 -19.38 8.54 -1.55
CA GLU A 175 -20.60 7.74 -1.52
C GLU A 175 -21.15 7.50 -2.94
N THR A 176 -21.07 8.48 -3.83
CA THR A 176 -21.44 8.33 -5.23
C THR A 176 -20.56 7.27 -5.93
N VAL A 177 -19.26 7.31 -5.72
CA VAL A 177 -18.33 6.32 -6.27
C VAL A 177 -18.56 4.95 -5.66
N GLN A 178 -18.75 4.87 -4.35
CA GLN A 178 -19.07 3.61 -3.66
C GLN A 178 -20.33 2.95 -4.25
N LEU A 179 -21.39 3.73 -4.47
CA LEU A 179 -22.62 3.25 -5.10
C LEU A 179 -22.40 2.83 -6.55
N ALA A 180 -21.63 3.62 -7.31
CA ALA A 180 -21.38 3.34 -8.73
C ALA A 180 -20.60 2.04 -8.98
N ILE A 181 -19.73 1.65 -8.05
CA ILE A 181 -18.99 0.37 -8.10
C ILE A 181 -19.69 -0.74 -7.32
N GLU A 182 -20.88 -0.47 -6.76
CA GLU A 182 -21.66 -1.40 -5.92
C GLU A 182 -20.82 -2.02 -4.78
N TYR A 183 -19.96 -1.20 -4.14
CA TYR A 183 -19.13 -1.69 -3.04
C TYR A 183 -19.96 -1.86 -1.76
N ALA A 184 -20.61 -3.01 -1.65
CA ALA A 184 -21.44 -3.45 -0.52
C ALA A 184 -20.97 -4.83 -0.02
N PRO A 185 -19.78 -4.94 0.60
CA PRO A 185 -19.18 -6.22 0.93
C PRO A 185 -20.01 -7.05 1.91
N ALA A 186 -20.30 -8.30 1.53
CA ALA A 186 -21.05 -9.26 2.32
C ALA A 186 -20.31 -10.62 2.32
N PRO A 187 -19.18 -10.74 3.02
CA PRO A 187 -18.38 -11.97 3.01
C PRO A 187 -19.17 -13.13 3.62
N PRO A 188 -19.12 -14.33 3.03
CA PRO A 188 -19.90 -15.49 3.50
C PRO A 188 -19.35 -16.11 4.79
N PHE A 189 -18.19 -15.66 5.27
CA PHE A 189 -17.51 -16.16 6.47
C PHE A 189 -16.94 -15.01 7.30
N ASP A 190 -16.85 -15.19 8.63
CA ASP A 190 -16.32 -14.20 9.58
C ASP A 190 -14.80 -14.31 9.81
N SER A 191 -14.09 -15.10 9.01
CA SER A 191 -12.64 -15.37 9.18
C SER A 191 -11.74 -14.30 8.57
N GLY A 192 -12.23 -13.09 8.32
CA GLY A 192 -11.47 -12.01 7.68
C GLY A 192 -10.44 -11.32 8.59
N ARG A 193 -10.39 -11.66 9.88
CA ARG A 193 -9.42 -11.15 10.86
C ARG A 193 -8.89 -12.29 11.72
N PRO A 194 -7.62 -12.24 12.18
CA PRO A 194 -7.04 -13.30 13.00
C PRO A 194 -7.80 -13.53 14.30
N GLU A 195 -8.39 -12.47 14.89
CA GLU A 195 -9.16 -12.51 16.14
C GLU A 195 -10.51 -13.23 15.99
N LEU A 196 -11.05 -13.29 14.78
CA LEU A 196 -12.34 -13.91 14.45
C LEU A 196 -12.19 -15.30 13.81
N ALA A 197 -11.00 -15.58 13.27
CA ALA A 197 -10.74 -16.84 12.57
C ALA A 197 -10.67 -18.03 13.54
N ARG A 198 -11.30 -19.15 13.17
CA ARG A 198 -11.17 -20.40 13.94
C ARG A 198 -9.70 -20.85 13.95
N GLU A 199 -9.25 -21.41 15.07
CA GLU A 199 -7.85 -21.80 15.27
C GLU A 199 -7.24 -22.66 14.13
N PRO A 200 -7.90 -23.67 13.56
CA PRO A 200 -7.34 -24.42 12.44
C PRO A 200 -7.13 -23.56 11.18
N VAL A 201 -8.03 -22.60 10.92
CA VAL A 201 -7.94 -21.67 9.79
C VAL A 201 -6.79 -20.69 10.00
N LEU A 202 -6.68 -20.11 11.19
CA LEU A 202 -5.59 -19.20 11.55
C LEU A 202 -4.22 -19.88 11.42
N ARG A 203 -4.09 -21.12 11.93
CA ARG A 203 -2.86 -21.89 11.85
C ARG A 203 -2.46 -22.19 10.40
N ALA A 204 -3.41 -22.60 9.56
CA ALA A 204 -3.16 -22.85 8.14
C ALA A 204 -2.73 -21.58 7.40
N ALA A 205 -3.39 -20.44 7.68
CA ALA A 205 -3.03 -19.13 7.11
C ALA A 205 -1.63 -18.71 7.55
N ARG A 206 -1.28 -18.83 8.82
CA ARG A 206 0.07 -18.52 9.34
C ARG A 206 1.13 -19.39 8.66
N ALA A 207 0.94 -20.70 8.61
CA ALA A 207 1.90 -21.62 7.98
C ALA A 207 2.21 -21.24 6.52
N ARG A 208 1.19 -20.79 5.76
CA ARG A 208 1.37 -20.32 4.39
C ARG A 208 2.17 -19.00 4.32
N LEU A 209 1.89 -18.07 5.22
CA LEU A 209 2.54 -16.75 5.26
C LEU A 209 3.95 -16.82 5.84
N ASP A 210 4.21 -17.76 6.74
CA ASP A 210 5.52 -17.99 7.36
C ASP A 210 6.53 -18.70 6.43
N SER A 211 6.10 -19.16 5.25
CA SER A 211 7.01 -19.79 4.27
C SER A 211 8.19 -18.89 3.86
N VAL A 212 8.03 -17.57 3.93
CA VAL A 212 9.07 -16.57 3.62
C VAL A 212 9.59 -15.87 4.87
N ARG A 213 9.30 -16.38 6.07
CA ARG A 213 9.57 -15.67 7.33
C ARG A 213 11.05 -15.37 7.56
N ALA A 214 11.93 -16.35 7.37
CA ALA A 214 13.36 -16.17 7.61
C ALA A 214 13.98 -15.14 6.66
N GLU A 215 13.63 -15.23 5.37
CA GLU A 215 14.08 -14.29 4.34
C GLU A 215 13.54 -12.87 4.64
N ARG A 216 12.25 -12.76 4.96
CA ARG A 216 11.60 -11.53 5.36
C ARG A 216 12.31 -10.87 6.54
N ASP A 217 12.47 -11.61 7.66
CA ASP A 217 13.03 -11.06 8.90
C ASP A 217 14.48 -10.57 8.68
N ALA A 218 15.27 -11.30 7.87
CA ALA A 218 16.62 -10.88 7.50
C ALA A 218 16.63 -9.61 6.63
N ALA A 219 15.75 -9.51 5.62
CA ALA A 219 15.66 -8.34 4.75
C ALA A 219 15.25 -7.08 5.54
N PHE A 220 14.24 -7.20 6.40
CA PHE A 220 13.82 -6.07 7.24
C PHE A 220 14.88 -5.63 8.24
N ALA A 221 15.62 -6.56 8.85
CA ALA A 221 16.73 -6.21 9.75
C ALA A 221 17.81 -5.40 9.01
N ARG A 222 18.15 -5.77 7.76
CA ARG A 222 19.10 -5.00 6.93
C ARG A 222 18.55 -3.63 6.54
N ALA A 223 17.25 -3.55 6.22
CA ALA A 223 16.60 -2.28 5.87
C ALA A 223 16.56 -1.31 7.06
N VAL A 224 16.29 -1.79 8.28
CA VAL A 224 16.35 -0.98 9.50
C VAL A 224 17.76 -0.45 9.71
N ALA A 225 18.78 -1.32 9.64
CA ALA A 225 20.18 -0.90 9.81
C ALA A 225 20.59 0.15 8.76
N ALA A 226 20.12 0.02 7.52
CA ALA A 226 20.39 1.00 6.45
C ALA A 226 19.69 2.34 6.69
N LEU A 227 18.47 2.32 7.25
CA LEU A 227 17.72 3.55 7.59
C LEU A 227 18.36 4.32 8.74
N ASP A 228 18.89 3.62 9.75
CA ASP A 228 19.54 4.23 10.92
C ASP A 228 20.92 4.84 10.57
N ALA A 229 21.52 4.39 9.47
CA ALA A 229 22.82 4.88 9.00
C ALA A 229 22.71 6.09 8.04
N ALA A 230 21.50 6.46 7.61
CA ALA A 230 21.23 7.53 6.63
C ALA A 230 20.82 8.84 7.30
#